data_4749a757b7365eaa47cc61797a557ea1
#
_entry.id   4749a757b7365eaa47cc61797a557ea1
#
_cell.length_a   1.000
_cell.length_b   1.000
_cell.length_c   1.000
_cell.angle_alpha   90.00
_cell.angle_beta   90.00
_cell.angle_gamma   90.00
#
_symmetry.space_group_name_H-M   'P 1'
#
loop_
_entity.id
_entity.type
_entity.pdbx_description
1 polymer ?
#
loop_
_entity_poly.entity_id
_entity_poly.type
_entity_poly.pdbx_seq_one_letter_code
_entity_poly.pdbx_strand_id
1 'polypeptide(L)'
;RRLLVPPHDVSRVIARPFAGSSGDYKRTAHRRDYSIQPPSETLLDALAKSGVARTGVGKVDDLFAGRAITARHTASNAEGIRRIQDWLSGAESGLLFANLVDFDQLFGHRNDVAGFYGALREFDAALPSITSRLKEDDLLFITADHGNDPTTPTTDHARERVPLLVSGNRVVPRGLGERDSFSDLGATVAEWFGLSFRGRGKSFLAELVA
;
A
#
# COMPACT_ATOMS: atom_id res chain seq x y z
N ARG A 1 8.39 -8.38 22.33
CA ARG A 1 7.12 -7.63 22.47
C ARG A 1 7.12 -6.68 23.69
N ARG A 2 7.68 -7.06 24.86
CA ARG A 2 7.72 -6.17 26.04
C ARG A 2 8.46 -4.84 25.82
N LEU A 3 9.41 -4.79 24.89
CA LEU A 3 10.16 -3.58 24.54
C LEU A 3 9.44 -2.70 23.50
N LEU A 4 8.35 -3.18 22.89
CA LEU A 4 7.60 -2.46 21.86
C LEU A 4 6.45 -1.61 22.43
N VAL A 5 6.19 -1.73 23.73
CA VAL A 5 5.12 -0.99 24.42
C VAL A 5 5.69 0.26 25.13
N PRO A 6 4.83 1.19 25.60
CA PRO A 6 5.28 2.35 26.34
C PRO A 6 6.32 2.00 27.44
N PRO A 7 7.35 2.84 27.64
CA PRO A 7 7.51 4.18 27.05
C PRO A 7 8.20 4.21 25.68
N HIS A 8 8.55 3.07 25.07
CA HIS A 8 9.37 3.03 23.85
C HIS A 8 8.55 3.18 22.56
N ASP A 9 7.34 2.66 22.53
CA ASP A 9 6.37 2.75 21.40
C ASP A 9 6.98 2.52 20.01
N VAL A 10 7.86 1.53 19.90
CA VAL A 10 8.46 1.15 18.62
C VAL A 10 7.44 0.37 17.80
N SER A 11 7.01 0.90 16.68
CA SER A 11 5.96 0.32 15.84
C SER A 11 6.36 -1.04 15.24
N ARG A 12 7.65 -1.26 14.93
CA ARG A 12 8.15 -2.47 14.28
C ARG A 12 9.58 -2.78 14.66
N VAL A 13 9.88 -4.05 14.92
CA VAL A 13 11.23 -4.58 15.06
C VAL A 13 11.43 -5.71 14.07
N ILE A 14 12.53 -5.68 13.33
CA ILE A 14 12.88 -6.70 12.35
C ILE A 14 14.09 -7.47 12.84
N ALA A 15 13.93 -8.77 13.07
CA ALA A 15 15.03 -9.68 13.30
C ALA A 15 15.52 -10.23 11.96
N ARG A 16 16.81 -10.04 11.67
CA ARG A 16 17.46 -10.55 10.46
C ARG A 16 18.58 -11.51 10.84
N PRO A 17 18.28 -12.80 11.13
CA PRO A 17 19.29 -13.78 11.50
C PRO A 17 20.32 -13.97 10.38
N PHE A 18 21.55 -14.24 10.78
CA PHE A 18 22.66 -14.52 9.89
C PHE A 18 23.42 -15.77 10.39
N ALA A 19 24.14 -16.39 9.50
CA ALA A 19 25.02 -17.53 9.77
C ALA A 19 26.39 -17.25 9.13
N GLY A 20 27.42 -17.96 9.58
CA GLY A 20 28.79 -17.79 9.11
C GLY A 20 29.74 -17.37 10.22
N SER A 21 30.96 -17.01 9.86
CA SER A 21 32.02 -16.55 10.75
C SER A 21 32.45 -15.11 10.41
N SER A 22 33.32 -14.55 11.25
CA SER A 22 33.83 -13.19 11.04
C SER A 22 34.41 -13.02 9.63
N GLY A 23 33.91 -12.01 8.89
CA GLY A 23 34.27 -11.72 7.50
C GLY A 23 33.41 -12.43 6.43
N ASP A 24 32.61 -13.45 6.78
CA ASP A 24 31.72 -14.16 5.82
C ASP A 24 30.34 -14.43 6.41
N TYR A 25 29.69 -13.40 6.92
CA TYR A 25 28.32 -13.50 7.40
C TYR A 25 27.31 -13.42 6.27
N LYS A 26 26.38 -14.39 6.20
CA LYS A 26 25.30 -14.44 5.23
C LYS A 26 23.95 -14.37 5.93
N ARG A 27 23.03 -13.52 5.44
CA ARG A 27 21.66 -13.48 5.95
C ARG A 27 20.95 -14.79 5.65
N THR A 28 20.22 -15.29 6.64
CA THR A 28 19.37 -16.47 6.48
C THR A 28 17.97 -16.09 6.04
N ALA A 29 17.18 -17.07 5.60
CA ALA A 29 15.77 -16.89 5.26
C ALA A 29 14.85 -16.71 6.49
N HIS A 30 15.38 -16.80 7.72
CA HIS A 30 14.61 -16.77 8.96
C HIS A 30 14.32 -15.34 9.46
N ARG A 31 14.07 -14.39 8.55
CA ARG A 31 13.61 -13.04 8.92
C ARG A 31 12.31 -13.16 9.70
N ARG A 32 12.21 -12.37 10.77
CA ARG A 32 10.96 -12.20 11.53
C ARG A 32 10.68 -10.74 11.77
N ASP A 33 9.46 -10.35 11.46
CA ASP A 33 8.93 -9.03 11.72
C ASP A 33 8.02 -9.09 12.95
N TYR A 34 8.26 -8.16 13.89
CA TYR A 34 7.45 -7.98 15.08
C TYR A 34 6.85 -6.58 15.01
N SER A 35 5.61 -6.51 14.59
CA SER A 35 4.83 -5.27 14.55
C SER A 35 3.88 -5.20 15.73
N ILE A 36 3.60 -4.00 16.23
CA ILE A 36 2.48 -3.77 17.12
C ILE A 36 1.22 -3.51 16.30
N GLN A 37 0.09 -3.91 16.85
CA GLN A 37 -1.19 -3.55 16.22
C GLN A 37 -1.40 -2.04 16.26
N PRO A 38 -2.12 -1.46 15.29
CA PRO A 38 -2.52 -0.07 15.36
C PRO A 38 -3.14 0.28 16.72
N PRO A 39 -2.76 1.42 17.34
CA PRO A 39 -3.19 1.76 18.69
C PRO A 39 -4.67 2.17 18.79
N SER A 40 -5.28 2.49 17.66
CA SER A 40 -6.68 2.90 17.55
C SER A 40 -7.38 2.17 16.41
N GLU A 41 -8.66 2.42 16.26
CA GLU A 41 -9.43 1.93 15.12
C GLU A 41 -8.90 2.48 13.82
N THR A 42 -8.73 1.60 12.84
CA THR A 42 -8.33 1.93 11.48
C THR A 42 -9.50 1.85 10.50
N LEU A 43 -9.33 2.37 9.29
CA LEU A 43 -10.28 2.17 8.20
C LEU A 43 -10.59 0.67 7.99
N LEU A 44 -9.58 -0.20 8.07
CA LEU A 44 -9.78 -1.64 7.89
C LEU A 44 -10.70 -2.25 8.95
N ASP A 45 -10.60 -1.76 10.19
CA ASP A 45 -11.51 -2.18 11.26
C ASP A 45 -12.94 -1.72 11.01
N ALA A 46 -13.12 -0.48 10.55
CA ALA A 46 -14.44 0.07 10.22
C ALA A 46 -15.10 -0.70 9.07
N LEU A 47 -14.34 -1.00 8.01
CA LEU A 47 -14.78 -1.86 6.91
C LEU A 47 -15.16 -3.26 7.40
N ALA A 48 -14.35 -3.85 8.32
CA ALA A 48 -14.64 -5.15 8.90
C ALA A 48 -15.96 -5.18 9.66
N LYS A 49 -16.19 -4.17 10.49
CA LYS A 49 -17.42 -4.04 11.29
C LYS A 49 -18.66 -3.88 10.42
N SER A 50 -18.50 -3.25 9.26
CA SER A 50 -19.59 -3.05 8.27
C SER A 50 -19.75 -4.21 7.29
N GLY A 51 -19.02 -5.32 7.49
CA GLY A 51 -19.13 -6.50 6.63
C GLY A 51 -18.50 -6.36 5.26
N VAL A 52 -17.74 -5.27 4.99
CA VAL A 52 -17.04 -5.06 3.72
C VAL A 52 -15.84 -6.00 3.65
N ALA A 53 -15.71 -6.77 2.57
CA ALA A 53 -14.55 -7.63 2.34
C ALA A 53 -13.26 -6.79 2.15
N ARG A 54 -12.13 -7.31 2.63
CA ARG A 54 -10.82 -6.64 2.54
C ARG A 54 -9.79 -7.66 2.11
N THR A 55 -9.26 -7.47 0.92
CA THR A 55 -8.24 -8.34 0.34
C THR A 55 -6.94 -7.57 0.21
N GLY A 56 -5.85 -8.11 0.73
CA GLY A 56 -4.50 -7.58 0.58
C GLY A 56 -3.72 -8.29 -0.52
N VAL A 57 -2.90 -7.54 -1.27
CA VAL A 57 -1.91 -8.06 -2.21
C VAL A 57 -0.55 -7.47 -1.86
N GLY A 58 0.51 -8.27 -1.81
CA GLY A 58 1.83 -7.85 -1.34
C GLY A 58 1.94 -7.95 0.17
N LYS A 59 2.59 -6.98 0.83
CA LYS A 59 2.90 -7.01 2.28
C LYS A 59 1.99 -6.10 3.11
N VAL A 60 0.77 -5.93 2.70
CA VAL A 60 -0.16 -4.98 3.35
C VAL A 60 -0.49 -5.39 4.78
N ASP A 61 -0.69 -6.68 5.03
CA ASP A 61 -1.02 -7.21 6.36
C ASP A 61 0.09 -6.99 7.41
N ASP A 62 1.35 -6.99 6.97
CA ASP A 62 2.50 -6.69 7.86
C ASP A 62 2.39 -5.29 8.47
N LEU A 63 1.84 -4.31 7.72
CA LEU A 63 1.67 -2.92 8.18
C LEU A 63 0.65 -2.80 9.31
N PHE A 64 -0.32 -3.70 9.35
CA PHE A 64 -1.41 -3.73 10.33
C PHE A 64 -1.26 -4.87 11.35
N ALA A 65 -0.11 -5.56 11.37
CA ALA A 65 0.11 -6.75 12.21
C ALA A 65 -1.00 -7.82 12.05
N GLY A 66 -1.51 -7.98 10.84
CA GLY A 66 -2.59 -8.89 10.48
C GLY A 66 -3.99 -8.47 10.95
N ARG A 67 -4.14 -7.26 11.52
CA ARG A 67 -5.41 -6.80 12.03
C ARG A 67 -6.32 -6.34 10.90
N ALA A 68 -7.49 -6.96 10.83
CA ALA A 68 -8.58 -6.64 9.92
C ALA A 68 -8.27 -6.74 8.41
N ILE A 69 -7.15 -7.31 8.02
CA ILE A 69 -6.82 -7.61 6.62
C ILE A 69 -5.94 -8.86 6.53
N THR A 70 -6.16 -9.66 5.50
CA THR A 70 -5.28 -10.77 5.12
C THR A 70 -4.73 -10.49 3.73
N ALA A 71 -3.42 -10.64 3.55
CA ALA A 71 -2.79 -10.40 2.26
C ALA A 71 -2.21 -11.67 1.66
N ARG A 72 -2.22 -11.73 0.33
CA ARG A 72 -1.45 -12.68 -0.45
C ARG A 72 -0.11 -12.04 -0.76
N HIS A 73 0.93 -12.46 -0.06
CA HIS A 73 2.29 -12.01 -0.31
C HIS A 73 2.71 -12.38 -1.74
N THR A 74 3.42 -11.48 -2.40
CA THR A 74 3.89 -11.65 -3.77
C THR A 74 5.40 -11.55 -3.83
N ALA A 75 6.00 -12.27 -4.77
CA ALA A 75 7.44 -12.29 -4.97
C ALA A 75 7.94 -11.14 -5.86
N SER A 76 7.03 -10.48 -6.60
CA SER A 76 7.36 -9.40 -7.54
C SER A 76 6.16 -8.51 -7.83
N ASN A 77 6.40 -7.32 -8.41
CA ASN A 77 5.36 -6.45 -8.93
C ASN A 77 4.51 -7.15 -10.00
N ALA A 78 5.13 -7.90 -10.90
CA ALA A 78 4.42 -8.65 -11.95
C ALA A 78 3.42 -9.66 -11.37
N GLU A 79 3.76 -10.35 -10.28
CA GLU A 79 2.81 -11.20 -9.57
C GLU A 79 1.70 -10.38 -8.91
N GLY A 80 2.05 -9.26 -8.27
CA GLY A 80 1.07 -8.34 -7.68
C GLY A 80 0.05 -7.85 -8.68
N ILE A 81 0.50 -7.42 -9.86
CA ILE A 81 -0.35 -6.97 -10.96
C ILE A 81 -1.31 -8.08 -11.40
N ARG A 82 -0.81 -9.31 -11.58
CA ARG A 82 -1.69 -10.45 -11.92
C ARG A 82 -2.76 -10.70 -10.85
N ARG A 83 -2.39 -10.63 -9.55
CA ARG A 83 -3.35 -10.80 -8.46
C ARG A 83 -4.43 -9.71 -8.44
N ILE A 84 -4.06 -8.46 -8.77
CA ILE A 84 -5.03 -7.36 -8.93
C ILE A 84 -5.99 -7.67 -10.08
N GLN A 85 -5.48 -8.09 -11.23
CA GLN A 85 -6.29 -8.43 -12.40
C GLN A 85 -7.22 -9.62 -12.14
N ASP A 86 -6.75 -10.66 -11.45
CA ASP A 86 -7.53 -11.83 -11.07
C ASP A 86 -8.69 -11.43 -10.13
N TRP A 87 -8.41 -10.58 -9.13
CA TRP A 87 -9.44 -10.10 -8.20
C TRP A 87 -10.50 -9.27 -8.92
N LEU A 88 -10.11 -8.34 -9.79
CA LEU A 88 -11.03 -7.52 -10.59
C LEU A 88 -11.87 -8.35 -11.56
N SER A 89 -11.37 -9.49 -12.04
CA SER A 89 -12.10 -10.40 -12.92
C SER A 89 -13.09 -11.30 -12.15
N GLY A 90 -12.99 -11.33 -10.82
CA GLY A 90 -13.88 -12.11 -9.97
C GLY A 90 -15.21 -11.42 -9.66
N ALA A 91 -16.05 -12.13 -8.90
CA ALA A 91 -17.31 -11.60 -8.39
C ALA A 91 -17.16 -10.89 -7.02
N GLU A 92 -15.95 -10.80 -6.51
CA GLU A 92 -15.69 -10.19 -5.20
C GLU A 92 -15.99 -8.69 -5.23
N SER A 93 -16.53 -8.20 -4.13
CA SER A 93 -16.78 -6.77 -3.88
C SER A 93 -16.15 -6.40 -2.55
N GLY A 94 -15.64 -5.17 -2.43
CA GLY A 94 -15.01 -4.69 -1.22
C GLY A 94 -13.75 -3.88 -1.48
N LEU A 95 -12.83 -3.85 -0.53
CA LEU A 95 -11.54 -3.18 -0.66
C LEU A 95 -10.47 -4.17 -1.12
N LEU A 96 -9.82 -3.90 -2.26
CA LEU A 96 -8.53 -4.46 -2.60
C LEU A 96 -7.44 -3.44 -2.26
N PHE A 97 -6.50 -3.82 -1.39
CA PHE A 97 -5.36 -2.99 -1.03
C PHE A 97 -4.07 -3.68 -1.49
N ALA A 98 -3.45 -3.15 -2.53
CA ALA A 98 -2.24 -3.72 -3.11
C ALA A 98 -1.00 -2.88 -2.81
N ASN A 99 0.11 -3.56 -2.49
CA ASN A 99 1.43 -2.97 -2.35
C ASN A 99 2.40 -3.65 -3.31
N LEU A 100 2.90 -2.90 -4.30
CA LEU A 100 3.87 -3.35 -5.28
C LEU A 100 5.28 -3.04 -4.78
N VAL A 101 5.95 -4.03 -4.24
CA VAL A 101 7.13 -3.85 -3.37
C VAL A 101 8.46 -3.70 -4.08
N ASP A 102 8.56 -4.00 -5.38
CA ASP A 102 9.85 -4.00 -6.10
C ASP A 102 10.41 -2.59 -6.27
N PHE A 103 9.54 -1.58 -6.38
CA PHE A 103 9.95 -0.17 -6.48
C PHE A 103 10.89 0.21 -5.35
N ASP A 104 10.52 -0.14 -4.12
CA ASP A 104 11.32 0.11 -2.94
C ASP A 104 12.45 -0.91 -2.77
N GLN A 105 12.11 -2.21 -2.75
CA GLN A 105 13.04 -3.26 -2.33
C GLN A 105 14.12 -3.60 -3.35
N LEU A 106 13.81 -3.56 -4.65
CA LEU A 106 14.76 -3.92 -5.69
C LEU A 106 15.48 -2.71 -6.26
N PHE A 107 14.80 -1.57 -6.37
CA PHE A 107 15.30 -0.43 -7.13
C PHE A 107 15.60 0.80 -6.28
N GLY A 108 14.65 1.24 -5.43
CA GLY A 108 14.78 2.46 -4.64
C GLY A 108 15.96 2.40 -3.67
N HIS A 109 16.01 1.41 -2.79
CA HIS A 109 17.12 1.21 -1.84
C HIS A 109 18.47 0.87 -2.47
N ARG A 110 18.56 0.80 -3.79
CA ARG A 110 19.80 0.52 -4.54
C ARG A 110 20.19 1.62 -5.52
N ASN A 111 19.44 2.71 -5.53
CA ASN A 111 19.62 3.80 -6.48
C ASN A 111 19.67 3.29 -7.95
N ASP A 112 18.88 2.24 -8.23
CA ASP A 112 18.77 1.68 -9.57
C ASP A 112 17.69 2.45 -10.37
N VAL A 113 18.10 3.58 -10.93
CA VAL A 113 17.22 4.44 -11.73
C VAL A 113 16.62 3.71 -12.93
N ALA A 114 17.43 2.90 -13.62
CA ALA A 114 16.98 2.18 -14.80
C ALA A 114 15.96 1.11 -14.46
N GLY A 115 16.18 0.33 -13.39
CA GLY A 115 15.25 -0.67 -12.89
C GLY A 115 13.95 -0.03 -12.39
N PHE A 116 14.03 1.07 -11.65
CA PHE A 116 12.86 1.80 -11.16
C PHE A 116 12.00 2.31 -12.34
N TYR A 117 12.62 2.93 -13.33
CA TYR A 117 11.93 3.37 -14.54
C TYR A 117 11.32 2.20 -15.33
N GLY A 118 12.06 1.09 -15.45
CA GLY A 118 11.54 -0.14 -16.07
C GLY A 118 10.28 -0.64 -15.38
N ALA A 119 10.28 -0.70 -14.04
CA ALA A 119 9.13 -1.10 -13.25
C ALA A 119 7.93 -0.16 -13.41
N LEU A 120 8.16 1.16 -13.50
CA LEU A 120 7.09 2.13 -13.80
C LEU A 120 6.47 1.86 -15.18
N ARG A 121 7.29 1.61 -16.19
CA ARG A 121 6.79 1.29 -17.53
C ARG A 121 6.01 -0.01 -17.58
N GLU A 122 6.44 -1.04 -16.84
CA GLU A 122 5.71 -2.31 -16.73
C GLU A 122 4.34 -2.12 -16.08
N PHE A 123 4.28 -1.33 -15.02
CA PHE A 123 3.02 -1.00 -14.36
C PHE A 123 2.11 -0.17 -15.26
N ASP A 124 2.64 0.86 -15.93
CA ASP A 124 1.91 1.69 -16.89
C ASP A 124 1.31 0.85 -18.03
N ALA A 125 2.09 -0.07 -18.58
CA ALA A 125 1.62 -1.00 -19.62
C ALA A 125 0.50 -1.95 -19.14
N ALA A 126 0.41 -2.22 -17.82
CA ALA A 126 -0.64 -3.03 -17.24
C ALA A 126 -1.93 -2.23 -16.92
N LEU A 127 -1.85 -0.90 -16.80
CA LEU A 127 -3.00 -0.07 -16.44
C LEU A 127 -4.22 -0.23 -17.35
N PRO A 128 -4.12 -0.28 -18.69
CA PRO A 128 -5.28 -0.49 -19.54
C PRO A 128 -6.04 -1.78 -19.21
N SER A 129 -5.32 -2.83 -18.86
CA SER A 129 -5.91 -4.10 -18.47
C SER A 129 -6.53 -4.09 -17.07
N ILE A 130 -6.07 -3.24 -16.18
CA ILE A 130 -6.67 -3.02 -14.87
C ILE A 130 -7.92 -2.15 -15.01
N THR A 131 -7.80 -1.00 -15.66
CA THR A 131 -8.89 -0.02 -15.78
C THR A 131 -10.07 -0.55 -16.58
N SER A 132 -9.84 -1.37 -17.60
CA SER A 132 -10.91 -2.01 -18.40
C SER A 132 -11.74 -3.03 -17.62
N ARG A 133 -11.30 -3.45 -16.44
CA ARG A 133 -12.02 -4.38 -15.56
C ARG A 133 -12.81 -3.68 -14.45
N LEU A 134 -12.64 -2.37 -14.30
CA LEU A 134 -13.41 -1.61 -13.31
C LEU A 134 -14.89 -1.62 -13.67
N LYS A 135 -15.70 -1.95 -12.68
CA LYS A 135 -17.17 -1.89 -12.76
C LYS A 135 -17.66 -0.46 -12.58
N GLU A 136 -18.94 -0.24 -12.77
CA GLU A 136 -19.57 1.10 -12.70
C GLU A 136 -19.27 1.84 -11.40
N ASP A 137 -19.34 1.13 -10.28
CA ASP A 137 -19.12 1.70 -8.94
C ASP A 137 -17.71 1.43 -8.39
N ASP A 138 -16.73 1.09 -9.22
CA ASP A 138 -15.37 0.89 -8.75
C ASP A 138 -14.57 2.20 -8.79
N LEU A 139 -13.76 2.42 -7.75
CA LEU A 139 -12.73 3.47 -7.71
C LEU A 139 -11.35 2.83 -7.59
N LEU A 140 -10.46 3.20 -8.49
CA LEU A 140 -9.03 2.87 -8.44
C LEU A 140 -8.24 4.08 -7.95
N PHE A 141 -7.50 3.91 -6.86
CA PHE A 141 -6.52 4.88 -6.38
C PHE A 141 -5.12 4.33 -6.61
N ILE A 142 -4.24 5.16 -7.17
CA ILE A 142 -2.81 4.86 -7.32
C ILE A 142 -2.04 5.94 -6.56
N THR A 143 -1.24 5.51 -5.60
CA THR A 143 -0.42 6.38 -4.76
C THR A 143 0.84 5.63 -4.31
N ALA A 144 1.64 6.24 -3.45
CA ALA A 144 2.73 5.58 -2.74
C ALA A 144 2.62 5.85 -1.24
N ASP A 145 3.24 5.02 -0.43
CA ASP A 145 3.28 5.11 1.03
C ASP A 145 4.39 6.06 1.52
N HIS A 146 5.43 6.28 0.71
CA HIS A 146 6.53 7.24 0.95
C HIS A 146 7.23 7.59 -0.36
N GLY A 147 8.10 8.60 -0.31
CA GLY A 147 9.03 8.92 -1.39
C GLY A 147 10.27 8.02 -1.34
N ASN A 148 10.77 7.68 -2.50
CA ASN A 148 12.05 7.01 -2.67
C ASN A 148 12.56 7.33 -4.10
N ASP A 149 13.39 8.37 -4.21
CA ASP A 149 13.93 8.80 -5.49
C ASP A 149 15.32 8.19 -5.70
N PRO A 150 15.46 7.22 -6.62
CA PRO A 150 16.73 6.56 -6.87
C PRO A 150 17.78 7.47 -7.53
N THR A 151 17.43 8.71 -7.90
CA THR A 151 18.39 9.69 -8.44
C THR A 151 19.10 10.49 -7.35
N THR A 152 18.64 10.39 -6.10
CA THR A 152 19.28 11.05 -4.95
C THR A 152 20.46 10.24 -4.41
N PRO A 153 21.41 10.86 -3.71
CA PRO A 153 22.57 10.14 -3.17
C PRO A 153 22.24 9.21 -1.99
N THR A 154 21.05 9.33 -1.40
CA THR A 154 20.60 8.45 -0.30
C THR A 154 19.90 7.22 -0.85
N THR A 155 20.01 6.11 -0.11
CA THR A 155 19.22 4.88 -0.34
C THR A 155 18.03 4.76 0.60
N ASP A 156 17.78 5.79 1.42
CA ASP A 156 16.69 5.80 2.39
C ASP A 156 15.44 6.47 1.83
N HIS A 157 14.31 6.18 2.47
CA HIS A 157 13.05 6.86 2.19
C HIS A 157 13.17 8.36 2.42
N ALA A 158 12.50 9.15 1.59
CA ALA A 158 12.49 10.59 1.67
C ALA A 158 11.07 11.15 1.84
N ARG A 159 10.98 12.40 2.30
CA ARG A 159 9.72 13.15 2.46
C ARG A 159 9.35 13.86 1.16
N GLU A 160 9.29 13.10 0.11
CA GLU A 160 8.86 13.61 -1.18
C GLU A 160 7.35 13.52 -1.31
N ARG A 161 6.82 14.34 -2.19
CA ARG A 161 5.43 14.23 -2.59
C ARG A 161 5.25 12.98 -3.42
N VAL A 162 4.19 12.24 -3.15
CA VAL A 162 3.82 11.05 -3.89
C VAL A 162 2.63 11.33 -4.81
N PRO A 163 2.48 10.59 -5.92
CA PRO A 163 1.34 10.77 -6.80
C PRO A 163 0.03 10.41 -6.10
N LEU A 164 -1.05 11.06 -6.51
CA LEU A 164 -2.41 10.68 -6.18
C LEU A 164 -3.22 10.70 -7.46
N LEU A 165 -3.44 9.52 -8.04
CA LEU A 165 -4.22 9.34 -9.26
C LEU A 165 -5.50 8.58 -8.92
N VAL A 166 -6.61 9.00 -9.51
CA VAL A 166 -7.90 8.35 -9.31
C VAL A 166 -8.54 8.06 -10.65
N SER A 167 -9.09 6.87 -10.82
CA SER A 167 -9.81 6.42 -12.01
C SER A 167 -11.06 5.63 -11.61
N GLY A 168 -12.07 5.68 -12.45
CA GLY A 168 -13.34 4.96 -12.31
C GLY A 168 -14.39 5.53 -13.24
N ASN A 169 -15.45 4.77 -13.53
CA ASN A 169 -16.47 5.18 -14.48
C ASN A 169 -17.26 6.42 -14.04
N ARG A 170 -17.33 6.66 -12.73
CA ARG A 170 -18.00 7.84 -12.14
C ARG A 170 -17.06 8.98 -11.80
N VAL A 171 -15.77 8.85 -12.10
CA VAL A 171 -14.77 9.87 -11.76
C VAL A 171 -14.80 11.00 -12.76
N VAL A 172 -14.98 12.22 -12.28
CA VAL A 172 -14.90 13.45 -13.08
C VAL A 172 -13.43 13.87 -13.20
N PRO A 173 -12.88 13.99 -14.44
CA PRO A 173 -11.50 14.41 -14.64
C PRO A 173 -11.25 15.82 -14.10
N ARG A 174 -10.37 15.94 -13.11
CA ARG A 174 -9.98 17.23 -12.52
C ARG A 174 -8.66 17.14 -11.75
N GLY A 175 -8.04 18.28 -11.51
CA GLY A 175 -6.91 18.37 -10.60
C GLY A 175 -7.37 18.32 -9.14
N LEU A 176 -6.78 17.43 -8.34
CA LEU A 176 -7.09 17.28 -6.91
C LEU A 176 -6.22 18.18 -6.02
N GLY A 177 -5.21 18.86 -6.59
CA GLY A 177 -4.25 19.66 -5.83
C GLY A 177 -3.40 18.79 -4.89
N GLU A 178 -2.80 19.44 -3.90
CA GLU A 178 -2.02 18.78 -2.86
C GLU A 178 -2.92 18.43 -1.68
N ARG A 179 -2.64 17.28 -1.06
CA ARG A 179 -3.31 16.83 0.16
C ARG A 179 -2.34 16.89 1.34
N ASP A 180 -2.85 17.32 2.48
CA ASP A 180 -2.04 17.49 3.68
C ASP A 180 -1.68 16.17 4.36
N SER A 181 -2.42 15.11 4.06
CA SER A 181 -2.29 13.84 4.78
C SER A 181 -2.69 12.63 3.93
N PHE A 182 -1.95 11.53 4.06
CA PHE A 182 -2.35 10.21 3.54
C PHE A 182 -3.71 9.74 4.10
N SER A 183 -4.10 10.21 5.29
CA SER A 183 -5.39 9.88 5.88
C SER A 183 -6.58 10.44 5.11
N ASP A 184 -6.38 11.39 4.20
CA ASP A 184 -7.43 11.92 3.32
C ASP A 184 -7.93 10.84 2.36
N LEU A 185 -7.03 10.01 1.82
CA LEU A 185 -7.41 8.84 1.04
C LEU A 185 -8.26 7.87 1.88
N GLY A 186 -7.84 7.59 3.11
CA GLY A 186 -8.60 6.72 4.03
C GLY A 186 -10.01 7.27 4.33
N ALA A 187 -10.13 8.59 4.55
CA ALA A 187 -11.41 9.25 4.75
C ALA A 187 -12.31 9.16 3.51
N THR A 188 -11.73 9.33 2.32
CA THR A 188 -12.44 9.23 1.04
C THR A 188 -12.96 7.81 0.80
N VAL A 189 -12.16 6.79 1.07
CA VAL A 189 -12.57 5.38 0.98
C VAL A 189 -13.68 5.09 2.00
N ALA A 190 -13.57 5.60 3.23
CA ALA A 190 -14.61 5.42 4.24
C ALA A 190 -15.93 6.01 3.79
N GLU A 191 -15.93 7.23 3.25
CA GLU A 191 -17.13 7.89 2.73
C GLU A 191 -17.71 7.14 1.53
N TRP A 192 -16.86 6.63 0.61
CA TRP A 192 -17.32 5.82 -0.52
C TRP A 192 -18.11 4.58 -0.10
N PHE A 193 -17.69 3.93 0.98
CA PHE A 193 -18.40 2.80 1.56
C PHE A 193 -19.52 3.21 2.53
N GLY A 194 -19.83 4.49 2.67
CA GLY A 194 -20.87 4.99 3.58
C GLY A 194 -20.57 4.75 5.06
N LEU A 195 -19.30 4.69 5.46
CA LEU A 195 -18.89 4.37 6.81
C LEU A 195 -18.88 5.61 7.71
N SER A 196 -19.34 5.46 8.93
CA SER A 196 -19.17 6.45 10.00
C SER A 196 -17.77 6.35 10.64
N PHE A 197 -16.72 6.42 9.83
CA PHE A 197 -15.33 6.36 10.28
C PHE A 197 -14.79 7.76 10.56
N ARG A 198 -14.33 8.00 11.79
CA ARG A 198 -13.75 9.27 12.22
C ARG A 198 -12.21 9.18 12.27
N GLY A 199 -11.59 9.11 11.10
CA GLY A 199 -10.13 9.31 10.96
C GLY A 199 -9.76 10.79 11.03
N ARG A 200 -8.45 11.08 10.94
CA ARG A 200 -7.92 12.45 10.92
C ARG A 200 -8.00 13.12 9.55
N GLY A 201 -8.24 12.32 8.49
CA GLY A 201 -8.25 12.79 7.11
C GLY A 201 -9.51 13.55 6.75
N LYS A 202 -9.41 14.34 5.69
CA LYS A 202 -10.53 15.03 5.04
C LYS A 202 -10.83 14.30 3.74
N SER A 203 -12.06 13.81 3.61
CA SER A 203 -12.51 13.20 2.36
C SER A 203 -12.53 14.22 1.23
N PHE A 204 -12.17 13.77 0.06
CA PHE A 204 -12.30 14.51 -1.21
C PHE A 204 -13.25 13.80 -2.19
N LEU A 205 -14.12 12.92 -1.69
CA LEU A 205 -15.05 12.16 -2.51
C LEU A 205 -15.94 13.09 -3.39
N ALA A 206 -16.46 14.16 -2.80
CA ALA A 206 -17.26 15.14 -3.52
C ALA A 206 -16.51 15.86 -4.66
N GLU A 207 -15.19 15.78 -4.68
CA GLU A 207 -14.38 16.29 -5.79
C GLU A 207 -14.18 15.24 -6.90
N LEU A 208 -14.42 13.96 -6.60
CA LEU A 208 -14.20 12.84 -7.53
C LEU A 208 -15.44 12.51 -8.35
N VAL A 209 -16.59 12.55 -7.73
CA VAL A 209 -17.86 12.07 -8.33
C VAL A 209 -18.86 13.22 -8.46
N ALA A 210 -19.65 13.18 -9.54
CA ALA A 210 -20.73 14.14 -9.77
C ALA A 210 -22.02 13.71 -9.08
#